data_7fa532b0861cb4ed61f606a8838a8ef0
#
_entry.id   7fa532b0861cb4ed61f606a8838a8ef0
#
_cell.length_a   1.000
_cell.length_b   1.000
_cell.length_c   1.000
_cell.angle_alpha   90.00
_cell.angle_beta   90.00
_cell.angle_gamma   90.00
#
_symmetry.space_group_name_H-M   'P 1'
#
loop_
_entity.id
_entity.type
_entity.pdbx_description
1 polymer ?
#
loop_
_entity_poly.entity_id
_entity_poly.type
_entity_poly.pdbx_seq_one_letter_code
_entity_poly.pdbx_strand_id
1 'polypeptide(L)'
;ISSVLVNPNIATIQTSEGIADKVYFLPVNTYFVEEIIKKERPDGILLAFGGQTALNCGAELYTQGILDKYGVKVLGTSVEAIMYTEDRDLFVKKLNEIEMKTPVSQAVENMEDAIAAARRIGYPVMVRSAYALGGLGSGICADEEEFLKLAESSFAFSKQILVEESLKGWKEIEFEVIRDANDHCFTVASMENFDPLGIHTGESIVVAPTCSLDDKELTLLKELSTKCIRHLGIVGECNIQYAFNSDTDDYRVIEVNARLSRSSALASKATGYPLAFVAAKVALGYTLDQIGEMGTPNSAYSAPELDYYICKIPRWDLTKFAGVSREIGSSMKSVGEIMSIGRSFEEIIQKGLRMIGQGMHGFVGNDELRFDDLDKELSRPTDLRIFSIAQAMEEGYTIERIHDLTKIDPWFLGKLKNIVDYKAKLSAYNKVEDIPADVMREAKVLGFSDFQIA
;
A
#
# COMPACT_ATOMS: atom_id res chain seq x y z
N ILE A 1 -31.56 -9.12 -8.55
CA ILE A 1 -30.72 -8.17 -9.30
C ILE A 1 -30.06 -8.95 -10.42
N SER A 2 -30.13 -8.45 -11.64
CA SER A 2 -29.38 -8.99 -12.77
C SER A 2 -28.07 -8.26 -12.92
N SER A 3 -26.97 -9.00 -13.17
CA SER A 3 -25.62 -8.48 -13.22
C SER A 3 -25.02 -8.62 -14.62
N VAL A 4 -24.39 -7.53 -15.09
CA VAL A 4 -23.65 -7.48 -16.36
C VAL A 4 -22.21 -7.10 -16.05
N LEU A 5 -21.28 -7.98 -16.38
CA LEU A 5 -19.85 -7.77 -16.17
C LEU A 5 -19.15 -7.42 -17.49
N VAL A 6 -18.31 -6.40 -17.46
CA VAL A 6 -17.38 -6.04 -18.56
C VAL A 6 -15.97 -6.25 -18.07
N ASN A 7 -15.26 -7.20 -18.65
CA ASN A 7 -13.87 -7.49 -18.27
C ASN A 7 -13.15 -8.21 -19.42
N PRO A 8 -12.06 -7.66 -19.98
CA PRO A 8 -11.30 -8.30 -21.05
C PRO A 8 -10.52 -9.55 -20.61
N ASN A 9 -10.33 -9.75 -19.30
CA ASN A 9 -9.57 -10.88 -18.78
C ASN A 9 -10.42 -12.15 -18.72
N ILE A 10 -10.06 -13.13 -19.53
CA ILE A 10 -10.71 -14.46 -19.57
C ILE A 10 -10.24 -15.42 -18.48
N ALA A 11 -9.14 -15.08 -17.79
CA ALA A 11 -8.49 -15.93 -16.80
C ALA A 11 -8.73 -15.45 -15.36
N THR A 12 -9.95 -15.02 -15.05
CA THR A 12 -10.33 -14.60 -13.70
C THR A 12 -11.62 -15.27 -13.26
N ILE A 13 -11.76 -15.50 -11.95
CA ILE A 13 -13.01 -16.03 -11.37
C ILE A 13 -14.22 -15.14 -11.68
N GLN A 14 -14.03 -13.83 -11.80
CA GLN A 14 -15.12 -12.89 -12.10
C GLN A 14 -15.79 -13.16 -13.43
N THR A 15 -15.08 -13.66 -14.43
CA THR A 15 -15.61 -13.98 -15.76
C THR A 15 -15.99 -15.46 -15.93
N SER A 16 -15.90 -16.25 -14.86
CA SER A 16 -16.33 -17.64 -14.87
C SER A 16 -17.84 -17.77 -14.98
N GLU A 17 -18.28 -18.87 -15.58
CA GLU A 17 -19.71 -19.17 -15.74
C GLU A 17 -20.44 -19.19 -14.39
N GLY A 18 -21.60 -18.55 -14.33
CA GLY A 18 -22.46 -18.50 -13.14
C GLY A 18 -22.08 -17.42 -12.12
N ILE A 19 -21.04 -16.62 -12.36
CA ILE A 19 -20.66 -15.49 -11.45
C ILE A 19 -21.51 -14.25 -11.79
N ALA A 20 -21.56 -13.85 -13.05
CA ALA A 20 -22.47 -12.80 -13.51
C ALA A 20 -23.52 -13.38 -14.47
N ASP A 21 -24.71 -12.77 -14.55
CA ASP A 21 -25.76 -13.21 -15.47
C ASP A 21 -25.35 -13.03 -16.93
N LYS A 22 -24.54 -11.99 -17.22
CA LYS A 22 -23.93 -11.75 -18.53
C LYS A 22 -22.51 -11.27 -18.40
N VAL A 23 -21.62 -11.75 -19.26
CA VAL A 23 -20.20 -11.36 -19.33
C VAL A 23 -19.89 -10.85 -20.73
N TYR A 24 -19.26 -9.66 -20.79
CA TYR A 24 -18.72 -9.07 -22.01
C TYR A 24 -17.20 -9.04 -21.92
N PHE A 25 -16.53 -9.84 -22.75
CA PHE A 25 -15.06 -9.86 -22.88
C PHE A 25 -14.60 -8.73 -23.79
N LEU A 26 -14.82 -7.50 -23.36
CA LEU A 26 -14.51 -6.29 -24.11
C LEU A 26 -13.63 -5.34 -23.29
N PRO A 27 -12.83 -4.49 -23.93
CA PRO A 27 -12.07 -3.44 -23.24
C PRO A 27 -12.98 -2.51 -22.44
N VAL A 28 -12.54 -2.14 -21.24
CA VAL A 28 -13.24 -1.18 -20.38
C VAL A 28 -12.85 0.24 -20.83
N ASN A 29 -13.61 0.75 -21.79
CA ASN A 29 -13.54 2.13 -22.28
C ASN A 29 -14.92 2.66 -22.62
N THR A 30 -15.04 3.96 -22.81
CA THR A 30 -16.32 4.64 -23.02
C THR A 30 -17.12 4.09 -24.22
N TYR A 31 -16.44 3.78 -25.33
CA TYR A 31 -17.10 3.26 -26.53
C TYR A 31 -17.81 1.93 -26.29
N PHE A 32 -17.08 0.91 -25.79
CA PHE A 32 -17.66 -0.40 -25.56
C PHE A 32 -18.67 -0.40 -24.42
N VAL A 33 -18.41 0.36 -23.36
CA VAL A 33 -19.34 0.45 -22.22
C VAL A 33 -20.62 1.16 -22.64
N GLU A 34 -20.57 2.23 -23.47
CA GLU A 34 -21.78 2.86 -24.01
C GLU A 34 -22.60 1.88 -24.87
N GLU A 35 -21.95 1.08 -25.75
CA GLU A 35 -22.65 0.08 -26.57
C GLU A 35 -23.33 -0.99 -25.69
N ILE A 36 -22.70 -1.41 -24.60
CA ILE A 36 -23.30 -2.34 -23.63
C ILE A 36 -24.49 -1.68 -22.90
N ILE A 37 -24.35 -0.42 -22.46
CA ILE A 37 -25.44 0.34 -21.83
C ILE A 37 -26.63 0.46 -22.78
N LYS A 38 -26.41 0.74 -24.05
CA LYS A 38 -27.50 0.79 -25.09
C LYS A 38 -28.25 -0.53 -25.19
N LYS A 39 -27.51 -1.63 -25.14
CA LYS A 39 -28.05 -2.99 -25.32
C LYS A 39 -28.77 -3.51 -24.08
N GLU A 40 -28.08 -3.38 -22.91
CA GLU A 40 -28.55 -4.02 -21.68
C GLU A 40 -29.48 -3.13 -20.84
N ARG A 41 -29.43 -1.80 -21.03
CA ARG A 41 -30.23 -0.82 -20.30
C ARG A 41 -30.17 -1.00 -18.78
N PRO A 42 -28.99 -1.00 -18.17
CA PRO A 42 -28.88 -1.19 -16.74
C PRO A 42 -29.44 0.00 -15.95
N ASP A 43 -29.97 -0.25 -14.75
CA ASP A 43 -30.43 0.79 -13.84
C ASP A 43 -29.26 1.53 -13.17
N GLY A 44 -28.12 0.86 -13.03
CA GLY A 44 -26.94 1.44 -12.38
C GLY A 44 -25.61 0.81 -12.81
N ILE A 45 -24.52 1.47 -12.45
CA ILE A 45 -23.16 1.05 -12.72
C ILE A 45 -22.32 1.13 -11.43
N LEU A 46 -21.50 0.09 -11.19
CA LEU A 46 -20.53 0.03 -10.10
C LEU A 46 -19.14 0.36 -10.65
N LEU A 47 -18.53 1.47 -10.22
CA LEU A 47 -17.22 1.92 -10.68
C LEU A 47 -16.08 1.43 -9.75
N ALA A 48 -16.32 1.34 -8.45
CA ALA A 48 -15.30 1.06 -7.44
C ALA A 48 -14.76 -0.40 -7.43
N PHE A 49 -15.29 -1.29 -8.29
CA PHE A 49 -14.96 -2.73 -8.31
C PHE A 49 -14.05 -3.15 -9.48
N GLY A 50 -13.73 -2.23 -10.38
CA GLY A 50 -12.91 -2.50 -11.57
C GLY A 50 -11.55 -1.80 -11.59
N GLY A 51 -11.05 -1.38 -10.43
CA GLY A 51 -9.77 -0.67 -10.30
C GLY A 51 -9.77 0.68 -11.01
N GLN A 52 -8.58 1.23 -11.25
CA GLN A 52 -8.40 2.54 -11.87
C GLN A 52 -9.04 2.66 -13.26
N THR A 53 -8.98 1.59 -14.05
CA THR A 53 -9.56 1.58 -15.40
C THR A 53 -11.07 1.82 -15.38
N ALA A 54 -11.78 1.22 -14.42
CA ALA A 54 -13.23 1.41 -14.30
C ALA A 54 -13.58 2.81 -13.78
N LEU A 55 -12.80 3.35 -12.82
CA LEU A 55 -12.99 4.73 -12.34
C LEU A 55 -12.81 5.74 -13.47
N ASN A 56 -11.73 5.64 -14.24
CA ASN A 56 -11.46 6.54 -15.37
C ASN A 56 -12.55 6.45 -16.43
N CYS A 57 -12.95 5.24 -16.81
CA CYS A 57 -14.04 5.03 -17.75
C CYS A 57 -15.36 5.63 -17.25
N GLY A 58 -15.69 5.44 -15.97
CA GLY A 58 -16.89 6.00 -15.34
C GLY A 58 -16.90 7.52 -15.31
N ALA A 59 -15.76 8.14 -14.98
CA ALA A 59 -15.60 9.59 -15.00
C ALA A 59 -15.77 10.16 -16.42
N GLU A 60 -15.21 9.51 -17.44
CA GLU A 60 -15.38 9.89 -18.83
C GLU A 60 -16.84 9.76 -19.30
N LEU A 61 -17.51 8.63 -18.99
CA LEU A 61 -18.92 8.43 -19.32
C LEU A 61 -19.82 9.50 -18.69
N TYR A 62 -19.53 9.88 -17.46
CA TYR A 62 -20.22 10.95 -16.74
C TYR A 62 -20.00 12.31 -17.40
N THR A 63 -18.74 12.67 -17.64
CA THR A 63 -18.36 13.97 -18.24
C THR A 63 -18.94 14.14 -19.65
N GLN A 64 -19.05 13.04 -20.41
CA GLN A 64 -19.66 13.03 -21.75
C GLN A 64 -21.19 13.01 -21.70
N GLY A 65 -21.82 12.97 -20.50
CA GLY A 65 -23.27 12.91 -20.33
C GLY A 65 -23.92 11.60 -20.75
N ILE A 66 -23.12 10.54 -20.95
CA ILE A 66 -23.61 9.24 -21.41
C ILE A 66 -24.49 8.57 -20.35
N LEU A 67 -24.09 8.64 -19.07
CA LEU A 67 -24.86 8.07 -17.97
C LEU A 67 -26.24 8.72 -17.87
N ASP A 68 -26.33 10.03 -17.92
CA ASP A 68 -27.59 10.78 -17.89
C ASP A 68 -28.47 10.48 -19.11
N LYS A 69 -27.87 10.42 -20.30
CA LYS A 69 -28.55 10.12 -21.56
C LYS A 69 -29.33 8.78 -21.52
N TYR A 70 -28.79 7.80 -20.81
CA TYR A 70 -29.40 6.48 -20.68
C TYR A 70 -30.08 6.22 -19.34
N GLY A 71 -30.03 7.18 -18.40
CA GLY A 71 -30.62 7.08 -17.06
C GLY A 71 -29.91 6.10 -16.15
N VAL A 72 -28.60 5.89 -16.34
CA VAL A 72 -27.78 4.96 -15.54
C VAL A 72 -27.26 5.66 -14.29
N LYS A 73 -27.60 5.13 -13.11
CA LYS A 73 -27.14 5.68 -11.81
C LYS A 73 -25.77 5.13 -11.46
N VAL A 74 -24.86 5.98 -10.97
CA VAL A 74 -23.64 5.51 -10.32
C VAL A 74 -23.99 5.03 -8.93
N LEU A 75 -23.60 3.79 -8.60
CA LEU A 75 -23.93 3.12 -7.35
C LEU A 75 -22.70 3.19 -6.40
N GLY A 76 -22.94 3.61 -5.16
CA GLY A 76 -21.88 3.83 -4.17
C GLY A 76 -21.32 5.25 -4.24
N THR A 77 -20.00 5.37 -4.32
CA THR A 77 -19.30 6.67 -4.38
C THR A 77 -19.64 7.42 -5.66
N SER A 78 -20.04 8.68 -5.55
CA SER A 78 -20.38 9.54 -6.69
C SER A 78 -19.15 9.84 -7.56
N VAL A 79 -19.38 10.20 -8.83
CA VAL A 79 -18.28 10.56 -9.73
C VAL A 79 -17.55 11.82 -9.26
N GLU A 80 -18.28 12.77 -8.67
CA GLU A 80 -17.66 13.98 -8.09
C GLU A 80 -16.69 13.62 -6.96
N ALA A 81 -17.08 12.71 -6.06
CA ALA A 81 -16.20 12.25 -4.99
C ALA A 81 -14.99 11.49 -5.54
N ILE A 82 -15.17 10.68 -6.60
CA ILE A 82 -14.06 10.03 -7.32
C ILE A 82 -13.13 11.09 -7.91
N MET A 83 -13.65 12.12 -8.58
CA MET A 83 -12.83 13.19 -9.16
C MET A 83 -12.04 13.96 -8.09
N TYR A 84 -12.59 14.16 -6.88
CA TYR A 84 -11.86 14.77 -5.76
C TYR A 84 -10.66 13.92 -5.31
N THR A 85 -10.69 12.61 -5.47
CA THR A 85 -9.57 11.74 -5.12
C THR A 85 -8.55 11.57 -6.24
N GLU A 86 -8.97 11.67 -7.50
CA GLU A 86 -8.15 11.43 -8.67
C GLU A 86 -7.42 12.69 -9.18
N ASP A 87 -8.04 13.85 -9.04
CA ASP A 87 -7.45 15.12 -9.42
C ASP A 87 -6.66 15.72 -8.25
N ARG A 88 -5.35 15.85 -8.40
CA ARG A 88 -4.47 16.28 -7.33
C ARG A 88 -4.78 17.69 -6.81
N ASP A 89 -5.13 18.62 -7.69
CA ASP A 89 -5.44 20.00 -7.28
C ASP A 89 -6.78 20.06 -6.54
N LEU A 90 -7.77 19.31 -7.01
CA LEU A 90 -9.05 19.18 -6.31
C LEU A 90 -8.87 18.47 -4.96
N PHE A 91 -8.06 17.43 -4.90
CA PHE A 91 -7.74 16.71 -3.67
C PHE A 91 -7.13 17.63 -2.61
N VAL A 92 -6.05 18.34 -2.97
CA VAL A 92 -5.39 19.31 -2.06
C VAL A 92 -6.37 20.38 -1.60
N LYS A 93 -7.17 20.94 -2.54
CA LYS A 93 -8.18 21.94 -2.22
C LYS A 93 -9.22 21.42 -1.23
N LYS A 94 -9.73 20.19 -1.46
CA LYS A 94 -10.72 19.56 -0.59
C LYS A 94 -10.16 19.27 0.80
N LEU A 95 -8.93 18.79 0.93
CA LEU A 95 -8.32 18.54 2.23
C LEU A 95 -8.01 19.84 2.99
N ASN A 96 -7.64 20.91 2.29
CA ASN A 96 -7.46 22.21 2.89
C ASN A 96 -8.77 22.79 3.50
N GLU A 97 -9.95 22.48 2.94
CA GLU A 97 -11.25 22.90 3.50
C GLU A 97 -11.48 22.38 4.94
N ILE A 98 -10.80 21.29 5.31
CA ILE A 98 -10.88 20.66 6.64
C ILE A 98 -9.54 20.67 7.38
N GLU A 99 -8.60 21.51 6.96
CA GLU A 99 -7.29 21.70 7.59
C GLU A 99 -6.45 20.41 7.69
N MET A 100 -6.63 19.47 6.73
CA MET A 100 -5.80 18.28 6.63
C MET A 100 -4.56 18.54 5.79
N LYS A 101 -3.43 18.03 6.26
CA LYS A 101 -2.13 18.26 5.65
C LYS A 101 -1.91 17.31 4.47
N THR A 102 -1.50 17.87 3.34
CA THR A 102 -0.98 17.16 2.16
C THR A 102 0.47 17.55 1.92
N PRO A 103 1.26 16.77 1.16
CA PRO A 103 2.61 17.20 0.79
C PRO A 103 2.59 18.58 0.15
N VAL A 104 3.44 19.48 0.65
CA VAL A 104 3.56 20.83 0.06
C VAL A 104 4.14 20.69 -1.33
N SER A 105 3.42 21.19 -2.32
CA SER A 105 3.82 21.06 -3.72
C SER A 105 3.49 22.32 -4.52
N GLN A 106 4.24 22.52 -5.60
CA GLN A 106 3.99 23.58 -6.57
C GLN A 106 4.31 23.09 -7.98
N ALA A 107 3.33 23.23 -8.87
CA ALA A 107 3.53 23.06 -10.29
C ALA A 107 4.21 24.32 -10.86
N VAL A 108 5.24 24.14 -11.67
CA VAL A 108 6.03 25.23 -12.26
C VAL A 108 6.36 24.92 -13.73
N GLU A 109 6.45 25.97 -14.54
CA GLU A 109 6.65 25.84 -15.98
C GLU A 109 7.99 26.45 -16.48
N ASN A 110 8.76 27.00 -15.56
CA ASN A 110 10.07 27.58 -15.87
C ASN A 110 11.04 27.41 -14.69
N MET A 111 12.33 27.57 -14.95
CA MET A 111 13.39 27.35 -14.00
C MET A 111 13.38 28.36 -12.84
N GLU A 112 13.01 29.62 -13.08
CA GLU A 112 12.97 30.69 -12.07
C GLU A 112 11.94 30.35 -10.98
N ASP A 113 10.70 30.02 -11.39
CA ASP A 113 9.64 29.60 -10.48
C ASP A 113 9.98 28.27 -9.77
N ALA A 114 10.67 27.36 -10.46
CA ALA A 114 11.12 26.10 -9.88
C ALA A 114 12.10 26.31 -8.72
N ILE A 115 13.11 27.17 -8.91
CA ILE A 115 14.07 27.52 -7.85
C ILE A 115 13.36 28.22 -6.69
N ALA A 116 12.46 29.16 -6.98
CA ALA A 116 11.70 29.85 -5.95
C ALA A 116 10.82 28.89 -5.13
N ALA A 117 10.19 27.92 -5.79
CA ALA A 117 9.41 26.88 -5.15
C ALA A 117 10.26 25.98 -4.25
N ALA A 118 11.40 25.49 -4.76
CA ALA A 118 12.31 24.62 -3.99
C ALA A 118 12.86 25.32 -2.75
N ARG A 119 13.28 26.58 -2.88
CA ARG A 119 13.75 27.38 -1.72
C ARG A 119 12.65 27.65 -0.71
N ARG A 120 11.41 27.86 -1.15
CA ARG A 120 10.26 28.08 -0.27
C ARG A 120 9.86 26.81 0.47
N ILE A 121 9.86 25.65 -0.22
CA ILE A 121 9.53 24.34 0.36
C ILE A 121 10.63 23.90 1.33
N GLY A 122 11.89 24.13 0.97
CA GLY A 122 13.06 23.70 1.75
C GLY A 122 13.58 22.33 1.32
N TYR A 123 14.92 22.20 1.25
CA TYR A 123 15.54 20.93 0.88
C TYR A 123 15.54 19.93 2.07
N PRO A 124 15.46 18.61 1.79
CA PRO A 124 15.37 17.99 0.46
C PRO A 124 13.99 18.16 -0.20
N VAL A 125 13.96 18.28 -1.54
CA VAL A 125 12.75 18.36 -2.33
C VAL A 125 12.64 17.20 -3.31
N MET A 126 11.41 16.82 -3.68
CA MET A 126 11.12 15.89 -4.75
C MET A 126 10.77 16.68 -6.02
N VAL A 127 11.35 16.31 -7.14
CA VAL A 127 10.95 16.80 -8.47
C VAL A 127 10.20 15.68 -9.18
N ARG A 128 9.07 16.01 -9.81
CA ARG A 128 8.33 15.10 -10.70
C ARG A 128 8.03 15.79 -12.02
N SER A 129 8.34 15.13 -13.12
CA SER A 129 7.90 15.58 -14.44
C SER A 129 6.40 15.29 -14.60
N ALA A 130 5.62 16.30 -15.01
CA ALA A 130 4.25 16.08 -15.41
C ALA A 130 4.23 15.18 -16.67
N TYR A 131 3.36 14.17 -16.66
CA TYR A 131 3.17 13.25 -17.80
C TYR A 131 4.34 12.30 -18.13
N ALA A 132 5.36 12.18 -17.28
CA ALA A 132 6.45 11.24 -17.51
C ALA A 132 6.03 9.81 -17.10
N LEU A 133 6.04 8.89 -18.05
CA LEU A 133 5.86 7.46 -17.79
C LEU A 133 7.15 6.87 -17.19
N GLY A 134 7.02 6.12 -16.11
CA GLY A 134 8.15 5.37 -15.54
C GLY A 134 9.15 6.15 -14.71
N GLY A 135 8.78 7.36 -14.23
CA GLY A 135 9.63 8.14 -13.30
C GLY A 135 10.82 8.87 -13.95
N LEU A 136 10.88 8.94 -15.29
CA LEU A 136 11.89 9.71 -16.01
C LEU A 136 11.79 11.20 -15.65
N GLY A 137 12.92 11.82 -15.28
CA GLY A 137 12.97 13.22 -14.85
C GLY A 137 12.33 13.46 -13.48
N SER A 138 12.24 12.41 -12.62
CA SER A 138 11.78 12.53 -11.24
C SER A 138 12.85 12.05 -10.30
N GLY A 139 12.97 12.70 -9.13
CA GLY A 139 13.96 12.33 -8.13
C GLY A 139 13.95 13.25 -6.91
N ILE A 140 14.66 12.83 -5.88
CA ILE A 140 14.87 13.63 -4.67
C ILE A 140 16.19 14.37 -4.81
N CYS A 141 16.16 15.67 -4.49
CA CYS A 141 17.30 16.57 -4.49
C CYS A 141 17.61 16.97 -3.05
N ALA A 142 18.79 16.64 -2.58
CA ALA A 142 19.22 16.95 -1.21
C ALA A 142 19.55 18.45 -1.06
N ASP A 143 19.98 19.11 -2.13
CA ASP A 143 20.36 20.51 -2.18
C ASP A 143 20.02 21.19 -3.52
N GLU A 144 20.36 22.48 -3.63
CA GLU A 144 20.08 23.28 -4.82
C GLU A 144 20.90 22.83 -6.04
N GLU A 145 22.10 22.29 -5.87
CA GLU A 145 22.92 21.83 -7.00
C GLU A 145 22.33 20.60 -7.68
N GLU A 146 21.90 19.62 -6.88
CA GLU A 146 21.18 18.44 -7.38
C GLU A 146 19.85 18.85 -8.03
N PHE A 147 19.13 19.79 -7.40
CA PHE A 147 17.87 20.30 -7.89
C PHE A 147 18.00 20.93 -9.27
N LEU A 148 18.96 21.81 -9.48
CA LEU A 148 19.18 22.48 -10.76
C LEU A 148 19.43 21.49 -11.90
N LYS A 149 20.30 20.50 -11.66
CA LYS A 149 20.63 19.43 -12.64
C LYS A 149 19.38 18.63 -13.02
N LEU A 150 18.60 18.23 -12.02
CA LEU A 150 17.41 17.41 -12.25
C LEU A 150 16.28 18.23 -12.89
N ALA A 151 16.03 19.46 -12.45
CA ALA A 151 15.00 20.34 -13.00
C ALA A 151 15.28 20.68 -14.47
N GLU A 152 16.53 20.98 -14.83
CA GLU A 152 16.95 21.22 -16.22
C GLU A 152 16.67 20.00 -17.10
N SER A 153 17.05 18.80 -16.63
CA SER A 153 16.75 17.55 -17.32
C SER A 153 15.24 17.32 -17.44
N SER A 154 14.47 17.61 -16.40
CA SER A 154 13.02 17.40 -16.37
C SER A 154 12.29 18.35 -17.35
N PHE A 155 12.69 19.60 -17.42
CA PHE A 155 12.14 20.57 -18.39
C PHE A 155 12.49 20.24 -19.86
N ALA A 156 13.54 19.45 -20.10
CA ALA A 156 13.84 18.98 -21.46
C ALA A 156 12.78 18.00 -22.00
N PHE A 157 12.06 17.31 -21.11
CA PHE A 157 11.03 16.32 -21.46
C PHE A 157 9.60 16.76 -21.15
N SER A 158 9.41 17.75 -20.26
CA SER A 158 8.10 18.22 -19.83
C SER A 158 8.05 19.74 -19.76
N LYS A 159 6.93 20.32 -20.22
CA LYS A 159 6.69 21.76 -20.09
C LYS A 159 6.42 22.19 -18.64
N GLN A 160 5.99 21.26 -17.81
CA GLN A 160 5.64 21.49 -16.41
C GLN A 160 6.29 20.44 -15.54
N ILE A 161 6.86 20.85 -14.42
CA ILE A 161 7.33 19.97 -13.36
C ILE A 161 6.65 20.31 -12.04
N LEU A 162 6.55 19.33 -11.16
CA LEU A 162 6.07 19.50 -9.80
C LEU A 162 7.26 19.48 -8.85
N VAL A 163 7.39 20.52 -8.03
CA VAL A 163 8.36 20.58 -6.92
C VAL A 163 7.60 20.30 -5.63
N GLU A 164 8.00 19.26 -4.91
CA GLU A 164 7.28 18.78 -3.73
C GLU A 164 8.21 18.67 -2.53
N GLU A 165 7.62 18.76 -1.33
CA GLU A 165 8.24 18.39 -0.07
C GLU A 165 8.70 16.92 -0.13
N SER A 166 9.95 16.65 0.28
CA SER A 166 10.45 15.27 0.37
C SER A 166 10.05 14.66 1.70
N LEU A 167 9.30 13.59 1.63
CA LEU A 167 8.87 12.78 2.79
C LEU A 167 9.69 11.49 2.92
N LYS A 168 10.88 11.46 2.30
CA LYS A 168 11.77 10.29 2.37
C LYS A 168 12.12 9.97 3.82
N GLY A 169 11.92 8.71 4.19
CA GLY A 169 12.20 8.22 5.54
C GLY A 169 11.03 8.30 6.50
N TRP A 170 9.90 8.93 6.11
CA TRP A 170 8.67 8.88 6.90
C TRP A 170 8.05 7.50 6.82
N LYS A 171 7.30 7.10 7.85
CA LYS A 171 6.50 5.86 7.84
C LYS A 171 5.39 5.97 6.81
N GLU A 172 5.06 4.87 6.16
CA GLU A 172 3.87 4.77 5.31
C GLU A 172 2.83 3.93 6.03
N ILE A 173 1.71 4.58 6.36
CA ILE A 173 0.60 4.00 7.12
C ILE A 173 -0.66 4.04 6.26
N GLU A 174 -1.39 2.94 6.21
CA GLU A 174 -2.61 2.81 5.43
C GLU A 174 -3.78 2.38 6.29
N PHE A 175 -4.97 2.88 5.94
CA PHE A 175 -6.23 2.41 6.52
C PHE A 175 -7.20 2.03 5.41
N GLU A 176 -7.85 0.88 5.59
CA GLU A 176 -9.07 0.55 4.85
C GLU A 176 -10.27 1.06 5.63
N VAL A 177 -11.08 1.85 4.97
CA VAL A 177 -12.22 2.55 5.59
C VAL A 177 -13.49 2.15 4.87
N ILE A 178 -14.55 1.93 5.62
CA ILE A 178 -15.90 1.70 5.11
C ILE A 178 -16.84 2.81 5.59
N ARG A 179 -17.69 3.31 4.70
CA ARG A 179 -18.73 4.29 5.04
C ARG A 179 -20.00 4.02 4.26
N ASP A 180 -21.16 4.05 4.94
CA ASP A 180 -22.46 3.96 4.30
C ASP A 180 -23.09 5.35 4.04
N ALA A 181 -24.26 5.34 3.39
CA ALA A 181 -24.98 6.58 3.06
C ALA A 181 -25.59 7.30 4.30
N ASN A 182 -25.71 6.61 5.45
CA ASN A 182 -26.18 7.18 6.71
C ASN A 182 -25.04 7.73 7.59
N ASP A 183 -23.85 7.84 7.01
CA ASP A 183 -22.63 8.35 7.66
C ASP A 183 -22.06 7.46 8.76
N HIS A 184 -22.45 6.19 8.86
CA HIS A 184 -21.70 5.24 9.65
C HIS A 184 -20.37 4.96 8.97
N CYS A 185 -19.26 5.34 9.61
CA CYS A 185 -17.92 5.33 9.04
C CYS A 185 -16.89 4.88 10.07
N PHE A 186 -16.06 3.90 9.72
CA PHE A 186 -14.96 3.43 10.56
C PHE A 186 -13.82 2.80 9.76
N THR A 187 -12.65 2.70 10.39
CA THR A 187 -11.48 2.01 9.84
C THR A 187 -11.58 0.50 10.10
N VAL A 188 -11.58 -0.29 9.04
CA VAL A 188 -11.66 -1.77 9.13
C VAL A 188 -10.32 -2.39 9.46
N ALA A 189 -9.25 -1.86 8.90
CA ALA A 189 -7.88 -2.33 9.10
C ALA A 189 -6.90 -1.17 9.10
N SER A 190 -5.82 -1.33 9.87
CA SER A 190 -4.62 -0.51 9.77
C SER A 190 -3.48 -1.36 9.25
N MET A 191 -2.65 -0.80 8.40
CA MET A 191 -1.49 -1.45 7.79
C MET A 191 -0.30 -0.51 7.83
N GLU A 192 0.88 -1.09 7.97
CA GLU A 192 2.13 -0.35 8.02
C GLU A 192 3.15 -0.98 7.08
N ASN A 193 3.81 -0.17 6.28
CA ASN A 193 4.92 -0.59 5.45
C ASN A 193 6.18 -0.74 6.30
N PHE A 194 6.87 -1.86 6.14
CA PHE A 194 8.19 -2.09 6.73
C PHE A 194 9.24 -1.13 6.17
N ASP A 195 9.15 -0.86 4.88
CA ASP A 195 10.01 0.10 4.20
C ASP A 195 9.45 1.51 4.36
N PRO A 196 10.32 2.53 4.53
CA PRO A 196 9.87 3.92 4.58
C PRO A 196 9.30 4.39 3.25
N LEU A 197 8.59 5.51 3.29
CA LEU A 197 8.00 6.14 2.10
C LEU A 197 9.04 6.33 0.97
N GLY A 198 8.61 6.02 -0.25
CA GLY A 198 9.44 6.05 -1.47
C GLY A 198 9.52 4.70 -2.18
N ILE A 199 9.08 3.64 -1.51
CA ILE A 199 8.90 2.29 -2.08
C ILE A 199 7.40 2.07 -2.21
N HIS A 200 6.95 1.68 -3.41
CA HIS A 200 5.53 1.40 -3.66
C HIS A 200 5.03 0.31 -2.69
N THR A 201 3.84 0.48 -2.09
CA THR A 201 3.25 -0.50 -1.15
C THR A 201 3.23 -1.94 -1.72
N GLY A 202 3.03 -2.10 -3.04
CA GLY A 202 3.12 -3.40 -3.71
C GLY A 202 4.51 -4.05 -3.66
N GLU A 203 5.56 -3.25 -3.46
CA GLU A 203 6.97 -3.67 -3.37
C GLU A 203 7.47 -3.78 -1.93
N SER A 204 6.73 -3.25 -0.95
CA SER A 204 7.09 -3.29 0.46
C SER A 204 6.56 -4.54 1.16
N ILE A 205 7.25 -4.95 2.21
CA ILE A 205 6.68 -5.83 3.24
C ILE A 205 5.66 -5.00 4.01
N VAL A 206 4.43 -5.51 4.17
CA VAL A 206 3.35 -4.81 4.87
C VAL A 206 2.87 -5.63 6.05
N VAL A 207 2.69 -4.98 7.18
CA VAL A 207 2.22 -5.61 8.42
C VAL A 207 0.85 -5.07 8.80
N ALA A 208 -0.03 -5.93 9.28
CA ALA A 208 -1.34 -5.59 9.85
C ALA A 208 -1.56 -6.34 11.18
N PRO A 209 -2.09 -5.67 12.22
CA PRO A 209 -2.28 -4.22 12.35
C PRO A 209 -0.95 -3.45 12.36
N THR A 210 -0.99 -2.11 12.36
CA THR A 210 0.19 -1.25 12.57
C THR A 210 0.90 -1.64 13.87
N CYS A 211 2.22 -1.68 13.86
CA CYS A 211 3.04 -2.22 14.94
C CYS A 211 3.93 -1.16 15.63
N SER A 212 4.36 -0.14 14.89
CA SER A 212 5.31 0.85 15.39
C SER A 212 4.66 2.15 15.87
N LEU A 213 3.33 2.27 15.72
CA LEU A 213 2.56 3.41 16.23
C LEU A 213 2.11 3.18 17.67
N ASP A 214 2.14 4.23 18.47
CA ASP A 214 1.51 4.21 19.78
C ASP A 214 -0.02 4.42 19.68
N ASP A 215 -0.75 4.25 20.78
CA ASP A 215 -2.21 4.37 20.82
C ASP A 215 -2.70 5.78 20.45
N LYS A 216 -1.94 6.83 20.76
CA LYS A 216 -2.26 8.23 20.45
C LYS A 216 -2.12 8.47 18.95
N GLU A 217 -1.00 8.06 18.36
CA GLU A 217 -0.73 8.16 16.94
C GLU A 217 -1.76 7.39 16.10
N LEU A 218 -2.06 6.16 16.52
CA LEU A 218 -3.07 5.32 15.87
C LEU A 218 -4.47 5.94 15.94
N THR A 219 -4.86 6.48 17.11
CA THR A 219 -6.15 7.14 17.30
C THR A 219 -6.25 8.37 16.42
N LEU A 220 -5.22 9.23 16.42
CA LEU A 220 -5.15 10.42 15.57
C LEU A 220 -5.39 10.07 14.09
N LEU A 221 -4.65 9.11 13.56
CA LEU A 221 -4.76 8.75 12.14
C LEU A 221 -6.11 8.11 11.79
N LYS A 222 -6.73 7.34 12.69
CA LYS A 222 -8.10 6.83 12.53
C LYS A 222 -9.14 7.94 12.48
N GLU A 223 -9.05 8.93 13.38
CA GLU A 223 -9.95 10.09 13.39
C GLU A 223 -9.80 10.93 12.13
N LEU A 224 -8.56 11.18 11.69
CA LEU A 224 -8.28 11.88 10.45
C LEU A 224 -8.83 11.13 9.24
N SER A 225 -8.71 9.79 9.22
CA SER A 225 -9.24 8.96 8.14
C SER A 225 -10.76 9.10 8.02
N THR A 226 -11.49 8.94 9.12
CA THR A 226 -12.96 9.08 9.10
C THR A 226 -13.40 10.51 8.74
N LYS A 227 -12.69 11.53 9.24
CA LYS A 227 -12.92 12.95 8.89
C LYS A 227 -12.74 13.19 7.38
N CYS A 228 -11.65 12.66 6.81
CA CYS A 228 -11.33 12.78 5.40
C CYS A 228 -12.42 12.14 4.51
N ILE A 229 -12.76 10.89 4.79
CA ILE A 229 -13.70 10.11 3.98
C ILE A 229 -15.11 10.70 4.01
N ARG A 230 -15.54 11.21 5.17
CA ARG A 230 -16.80 11.95 5.30
C ARG A 230 -16.79 13.21 4.45
N HIS A 231 -15.73 14.00 4.51
CA HIS A 231 -15.63 15.27 3.78
C HIS A 231 -15.60 15.06 2.26
N LEU A 232 -14.89 14.04 1.79
CA LEU A 232 -14.85 13.68 0.37
C LEU A 232 -16.18 13.10 -0.15
N GLY A 233 -17.10 12.72 0.74
CA GLY A 233 -18.40 12.17 0.37
C GLY A 233 -18.34 10.74 -0.16
N ILE A 234 -17.31 9.97 0.19
CA ILE A 234 -17.15 8.58 -0.25
C ILE A 234 -18.22 7.71 0.40
N VAL A 235 -18.86 6.84 -0.40
CA VAL A 235 -19.86 5.84 0.03
C VAL A 235 -19.42 4.47 -0.47
N GLY A 236 -19.05 3.59 0.42
CA GLY A 236 -18.45 2.29 0.12
C GLY A 236 -17.13 2.13 0.84
N GLU A 237 -16.24 1.39 0.25
CA GLU A 237 -14.90 1.11 0.73
C GLU A 237 -13.88 2.03 0.05
N CYS A 238 -12.84 2.41 0.79
CA CYS A 238 -11.71 3.17 0.28
C CYS A 238 -10.45 2.93 1.12
N ASN A 239 -9.30 3.11 0.46
CA ASN A 239 -7.99 3.13 1.09
C ASN A 239 -7.53 4.58 1.27
N ILE A 240 -6.96 4.91 2.44
CA ILE A 240 -6.28 6.17 2.69
C ILE A 240 -4.85 5.92 3.14
N GLN A 241 -3.89 6.64 2.56
CA GLN A 241 -2.46 6.48 2.82
C GLN A 241 -1.86 7.75 3.42
N TYR A 242 -1.05 7.55 4.43
CA TYR A 242 -0.34 8.60 5.16
C TYR A 242 1.17 8.42 5.08
N ALA A 243 1.89 9.52 4.90
CA ALA A 243 3.23 9.64 5.43
C ALA A 243 3.12 10.16 6.87
N PHE A 244 3.81 9.50 7.79
CA PHE A 244 3.79 9.84 9.21
C PHE A 244 5.20 9.94 9.79
N ASN A 245 5.45 10.99 10.55
CA ASN A 245 6.71 11.23 11.27
C ASN A 245 6.46 11.16 12.77
N SER A 246 6.86 10.06 13.41
CA SER A 246 6.69 9.86 14.85
C SER A 246 7.55 10.79 15.72
N ASP A 247 8.66 11.35 15.20
CA ASP A 247 9.48 12.27 15.97
C ASP A 247 8.79 13.61 16.23
N THR A 248 7.84 13.97 15.36
CA THR A 248 7.16 15.28 15.41
C THR A 248 5.65 15.18 15.49
N ASP A 249 5.07 13.99 15.54
CA ASP A 249 3.61 13.72 15.41
C ASP A 249 3.02 14.38 14.14
N ASP A 250 3.82 14.56 13.07
CA ASP A 250 3.37 15.20 11.84
C ASP A 250 2.98 14.19 10.77
N TYR A 251 2.02 14.57 9.93
CA TYR A 251 1.49 13.67 8.89
C TYR A 251 1.24 14.41 7.58
N ARG A 252 1.21 13.65 6.49
CA ARG A 252 0.66 14.08 5.19
C ARG A 252 -0.26 13.00 4.65
N VAL A 253 -1.44 13.38 4.18
CA VAL A 253 -2.28 12.49 3.38
C VAL A 253 -1.68 12.41 1.99
N ILE A 254 -1.25 11.21 1.61
CA ILE A 254 -0.60 10.97 0.30
C ILE A 254 -1.64 10.81 -0.78
N GLU A 255 -2.60 9.90 -0.55
CA GLU A 255 -3.68 9.62 -1.48
C GLU A 255 -4.87 8.97 -0.79
N VAL A 256 -6.02 9.06 -1.45
CA VAL A 256 -7.23 8.32 -1.11
C VAL A 256 -7.70 7.60 -2.36
N ASN A 257 -7.84 6.28 -2.28
CA ASN A 257 -8.32 5.44 -3.36
C ASN A 257 -9.78 5.07 -3.10
N ALA A 258 -10.73 5.74 -3.78
CA ALA A 258 -12.19 5.50 -3.61
C ALA A 258 -12.65 4.22 -4.34
N ARG A 259 -11.95 3.12 -4.14
CA ARG A 259 -12.16 1.85 -4.84
C ARG A 259 -11.53 0.68 -4.09
N LEU A 260 -12.04 -0.52 -4.31
CA LEU A 260 -11.37 -1.75 -3.90
C LEU A 260 -9.99 -1.88 -4.57
N SER A 261 -9.01 -2.30 -3.78
CA SER A 261 -7.61 -2.40 -4.16
C SER A 261 -7.00 -3.74 -3.72
N ARG A 262 -5.71 -3.92 -3.95
CA ARG A 262 -4.98 -5.08 -3.41
C ARG A 262 -4.91 -5.03 -1.88
N SER A 263 -4.76 -3.85 -1.30
CA SER A 263 -4.76 -3.66 0.16
C SER A 263 -6.11 -4.02 0.77
N SER A 264 -7.24 -3.74 0.10
CA SER A 264 -8.57 -4.18 0.54
C SER A 264 -8.70 -5.71 0.59
N ALA A 265 -8.11 -6.41 -0.38
CA ALA A 265 -8.05 -7.87 -0.37
C ALA A 265 -7.17 -8.41 0.76
N LEU A 266 -6.02 -7.77 1.02
CA LEU A 266 -5.15 -8.07 2.15
C LEU A 266 -5.88 -7.84 3.48
N ALA A 267 -6.50 -6.67 3.65
CA ALA A 267 -7.28 -6.33 4.84
C ALA A 267 -8.42 -7.31 5.09
N SER A 268 -9.16 -7.72 4.05
CA SER A 268 -10.22 -8.72 4.18
C SER A 268 -9.71 -10.07 4.66
N LYS A 269 -8.56 -10.54 4.12
CA LYS A 269 -7.92 -11.78 4.58
C LYS A 269 -7.36 -11.64 6.00
N ALA A 270 -6.78 -10.46 6.31
CA ALA A 270 -6.19 -10.17 7.59
C ALA A 270 -7.23 -10.14 8.71
N THR A 271 -8.35 -9.51 8.48
CA THR A 271 -9.36 -9.23 9.52
C THR A 271 -10.52 -10.20 9.51
N GLY A 272 -10.71 -10.95 8.41
CA GLY A 272 -11.94 -11.72 8.18
C GLY A 272 -13.15 -10.85 7.85
N TYR A 273 -13.01 -9.52 7.79
CA TYR A 273 -14.08 -8.62 7.40
C TYR A 273 -14.26 -8.63 5.87
N PRO A 274 -15.44 -8.97 5.35
CA PRO A 274 -15.63 -9.16 3.92
C PRO A 274 -15.85 -7.83 3.19
N LEU A 275 -14.81 -7.01 3.07
CA LEU A 275 -14.87 -5.64 2.53
C LEU A 275 -15.61 -5.54 1.20
N ALA A 276 -15.28 -6.41 0.24
CA ALA A 276 -15.91 -6.36 -1.08
C ALA A 276 -17.42 -6.67 -1.03
N PHE A 277 -17.83 -7.62 -0.18
CA PHE A 277 -19.25 -7.93 0.03
C PHE A 277 -19.99 -6.75 0.67
N VAL A 278 -19.42 -6.19 1.74
CA VAL A 278 -20.02 -5.05 2.45
C VAL A 278 -20.10 -3.83 1.53
N ALA A 279 -19.01 -3.51 0.82
CA ALA A 279 -18.98 -2.41 -0.15
C ALA A 279 -20.04 -2.56 -1.26
N ALA A 280 -20.23 -3.79 -1.78
CA ALA A 280 -21.28 -4.06 -2.77
C ALA A 280 -22.68 -3.84 -2.20
N LYS A 281 -22.95 -4.27 -0.98
CA LYS A 281 -24.23 -4.02 -0.30
C LYS A 281 -24.46 -2.54 -0.04
N VAL A 282 -23.45 -1.83 0.44
CA VAL A 282 -23.51 -0.37 0.65
C VAL A 282 -23.80 0.36 -0.68
N ALA A 283 -23.13 -0.03 -1.77
CA ALA A 283 -23.38 0.55 -3.09
C ALA A 283 -24.82 0.27 -3.60
N LEU A 284 -25.45 -0.81 -3.17
CA LEU A 284 -26.85 -1.12 -3.45
C LEU A 284 -27.84 -0.41 -2.51
N GLY A 285 -27.35 0.45 -1.60
CA GLY A 285 -28.18 1.28 -0.73
C GLY A 285 -28.48 0.68 0.65
N TYR A 286 -27.86 -0.45 1.03
CA TYR A 286 -27.95 -0.97 2.39
C TYR A 286 -27.06 -0.18 3.33
N THR A 287 -27.54 0.01 4.57
CA THR A 287 -26.72 0.55 5.66
C THR A 287 -25.88 -0.56 6.32
N LEU A 288 -24.80 -0.17 7.02
CA LEU A 288 -23.96 -1.15 7.71
C LEU A 288 -24.73 -1.93 8.78
N ASP A 289 -25.70 -1.28 9.47
CA ASP A 289 -26.58 -1.94 10.44
C ASP A 289 -27.42 -3.05 9.77
N GLN A 290 -28.06 -2.74 8.64
CA GLN A 290 -28.84 -3.72 7.89
C GLN A 290 -27.98 -4.89 7.38
N ILE A 291 -26.73 -4.63 6.98
CA ILE A 291 -25.81 -5.68 6.53
C ILE A 291 -25.42 -6.58 7.72
N GLY A 292 -25.19 -6.01 8.90
CA GLY A 292 -24.88 -6.76 10.13
C GLY A 292 -25.98 -7.72 10.54
N GLU A 293 -27.24 -7.32 10.37
CA GLU A 293 -28.42 -8.17 10.64
C GLU A 293 -28.55 -9.36 9.67
N MET A 294 -27.93 -9.30 8.49
CA MET A 294 -27.94 -10.39 7.49
C MET A 294 -27.06 -11.59 7.85
N GLY A 295 -26.44 -11.60 9.04
CA GLY A 295 -25.65 -12.73 9.54
C GLY A 295 -24.26 -12.84 8.92
N THR A 296 -23.62 -11.72 8.62
CA THR A 296 -22.18 -11.74 8.29
C THR A 296 -21.37 -12.31 9.48
N PRO A 297 -20.31 -13.10 9.23
CA PRO A 297 -19.54 -13.76 10.30
C PRO A 297 -18.96 -12.79 11.34
N ASN A 298 -18.70 -11.53 10.92
CA ASN A 298 -18.26 -10.43 11.78
C ASN A 298 -19.28 -9.29 11.69
N SER A 299 -19.50 -8.57 12.79
CA SER A 299 -20.35 -7.40 12.81
C SER A 299 -19.95 -6.43 11.69
N ALA A 300 -20.87 -6.13 10.77
CA ALA A 300 -20.59 -5.20 9.67
C ALA A 300 -20.44 -3.75 10.12
N TYR A 301 -20.73 -3.44 11.38
CA TYR A 301 -20.73 -2.07 11.91
C TYR A 301 -19.63 -1.78 12.93
N SER A 302 -18.65 -2.66 13.09
CA SER A 302 -17.50 -2.39 13.96
C SER A 302 -16.21 -2.94 13.38
N ALA A 303 -15.10 -2.27 13.71
CA ALA A 303 -13.78 -2.74 13.34
C ALA A 303 -13.49 -4.10 14.00
N PRO A 304 -12.93 -5.07 13.27
CA PRO A 304 -12.44 -6.31 13.86
C PRO A 304 -11.28 -6.05 14.83
N GLU A 305 -11.30 -6.72 15.98
CA GLU A 305 -10.17 -6.75 16.90
C GLU A 305 -9.28 -7.95 16.56
N LEU A 306 -7.99 -7.71 16.38
CA LEU A 306 -7.01 -8.73 16.04
C LEU A 306 -6.10 -9.02 17.23
N ASP A 307 -5.99 -10.30 17.60
CA ASP A 307 -5.05 -10.81 18.59
C ASP A 307 -3.83 -11.52 17.95
N TYR A 308 -3.58 -11.22 16.67
CA TYR A 308 -2.50 -11.77 15.85
C TYR A 308 -1.98 -10.71 14.87
N TYR A 309 -0.83 -11.01 14.30
CA TYR A 309 -0.20 -10.19 13.27
C TYR A 309 -0.19 -10.91 11.93
N ILE A 310 -0.23 -10.11 10.87
CA ILE A 310 -0.14 -10.56 9.49
C ILE A 310 0.99 -9.82 8.80
N CYS A 311 1.75 -10.54 7.99
CA CYS A 311 2.79 -9.97 7.15
C CYS A 311 2.56 -10.37 5.69
N LYS A 312 2.42 -9.38 4.82
CA LYS A 312 2.45 -9.55 3.37
C LYS A 312 3.88 -9.36 2.90
N ILE A 313 4.42 -10.31 2.14
CA ILE A 313 5.75 -10.22 1.54
C ILE A 313 5.60 -10.34 0.02
N PRO A 314 6.10 -9.36 -0.76
CA PRO A 314 6.10 -9.43 -2.21
C PRO A 314 7.03 -10.52 -2.73
N ARG A 315 6.70 -11.07 -3.89
CA ARG A 315 7.58 -11.95 -4.65
C ARG A 315 8.10 -11.24 -5.87
N TRP A 316 9.41 -11.30 -6.06
CA TRP A 316 10.10 -10.81 -7.25
C TRP A 316 10.77 -11.96 -8.00
N ASP A 317 10.73 -11.88 -9.32
CA ASP A 317 11.41 -12.81 -10.23
C ASP A 317 12.54 -12.08 -11.00
N LEU A 318 13.12 -11.02 -10.41
CA LEU A 318 14.09 -10.13 -11.06
C LEU A 318 15.36 -10.86 -11.54
N THR A 319 15.75 -11.93 -10.86
CA THR A 319 16.90 -12.77 -11.24
C THR A 319 16.70 -13.54 -12.55
N LYS A 320 15.46 -13.68 -13.03
CA LYS A 320 15.16 -14.37 -14.30
C LYS A 320 15.48 -13.54 -15.54
N PHE A 321 15.69 -12.24 -15.37
CA PHE A 321 15.88 -11.29 -16.47
C PHE A 321 17.26 -10.65 -16.40
N ALA A 322 18.10 -10.89 -17.39
CA ALA A 322 19.41 -10.25 -17.49
C ALA A 322 19.26 -8.74 -17.74
N GLY A 323 20.06 -7.93 -17.01
CA GLY A 323 20.11 -6.48 -17.17
C GLY A 323 18.98 -5.69 -16.50
N VAL A 324 18.07 -6.34 -15.78
CA VAL A 324 17.04 -5.64 -14.98
C VAL A 324 17.64 -5.17 -13.65
N SER A 325 17.41 -3.92 -13.31
CA SER A 325 17.77 -3.39 -11.98
C SER A 325 16.97 -4.11 -10.89
N ARG A 326 17.68 -4.56 -9.85
CA ARG A 326 17.09 -5.17 -8.66
C ARG A 326 16.61 -4.15 -7.64
N GLU A 327 16.87 -2.86 -7.84
CA GLU A 327 16.38 -1.81 -6.97
C GLU A 327 14.85 -1.75 -7.04
N ILE A 328 14.21 -1.74 -5.88
CA ILE A 328 12.77 -1.54 -5.71
C ILE A 328 12.52 -0.06 -5.38
N GLY A 329 11.39 0.46 -5.78
CA GLY A 329 11.06 1.88 -5.62
C GLY A 329 9.58 2.15 -5.89
N SER A 330 9.27 3.30 -6.49
CA SER A 330 7.90 3.73 -6.75
C SER A 330 7.18 2.95 -7.86
N SER A 331 7.90 2.14 -8.67
CA SER A 331 7.30 1.33 -9.73
C SER A 331 7.17 -0.13 -9.33
N MET A 332 6.03 -0.76 -9.64
CA MET A 332 5.78 -2.17 -9.34
C MET A 332 6.58 -3.11 -10.23
N LYS A 333 7.38 -3.99 -9.62
CA LYS A 333 8.16 -5.06 -10.24
C LYS A 333 7.79 -6.45 -9.70
N SER A 334 7.06 -6.50 -8.57
CA SER A 334 6.62 -7.74 -7.95
C SER A 334 5.60 -8.48 -8.84
N VAL A 335 5.68 -9.82 -8.84
CA VAL A 335 4.84 -10.70 -9.66
C VAL A 335 3.78 -11.43 -8.85
N GLY A 336 3.82 -11.30 -7.54
CA GLY A 336 2.90 -11.91 -6.60
C GLY A 336 3.25 -11.56 -5.17
N GLU A 337 2.55 -12.18 -4.23
CA GLU A 337 2.74 -11.95 -2.80
C GLU A 337 2.31 -13.18 -2.00
N ILE A 338 2.84 -13.30 -0.79
CA ILE A 338 2.35 -14.24 0.22
C ILE A 338 1.83 -13.47 1.42
N MET A 339 1.04 -14.13 2.23
CA MET A 339 0.57 -13.63 3.51
C MET A 339 0.87 -14.67 4.60
N SER A 340 1.61 -14.27 5.63
CA SER A 340 1.86 -15.07 6.83
C SER A 340 1.09 -14.52 8.02
N ILE A 341 0.74 -15.40 8.96
CA ILE A 341 -0.01 -15.09 10.18
C ILE A 341 0.70 -15.69 11.39
N GLY A 342 0.72 -14.98 12.50
CA GLY A 342 1.32 -15.43 13.76
C GLY A 342 1.02 -14.50 14.93
N ARG A 343 1.60 -14.81 16.09
CA ARG A 343 1.38 -14.08 17.33
C ARG A 343 2.45 -13.02 17.62
N SER A 344 3.52 -12.99 16.83
CA SER A 344 4.59 -11.99 16.93
C SER A 344 5.12 -11.63 15.55
N PHE A 345 5.78 -10.47 15.45
CA PHE A 345 6.43 -10.04 14.22
C PHE A 345 7.56 -11.01 13.81
N GLU A 346 8.34 -11.48 14.79
CA GLU A 346 9.41 -12.45 14.58
C GLU A 346 8.89 -13.72 13.92
N GLU A 347 7.76 -14.24 14.39
CA GLU A 347 7.11 -15.44 13.83
C GLU A 347 6.67 -15.22 12.38
N ILE A 348 5.96 -14.12 12.11
CA ILE A 348 5.36 -13.88 10.79
C ILE A 348 6.39 -13.58 9.72
N ILE A 349 7.47 -12.84 10.05
CA ILE A 349 8.53 -12.54 9.08
C ILE A 349 9.30 -13.82 8.70
N GLN A 350 9.63 -14.66 9.67
CA GLN A 350 10.29 -15.93 9.42
C GLN A 350 9.45 -16.87 8.56
N LYS A 351 8.17 -17.04 8.90
CA LYS A 351 7.21 -17.83 8.10
C LYS A 351 7.08 -17.30 6.68
N GLY A 352 6.92 -15.99 6.53
CA GLY A 352 6.71 -15.34 5.24
C GLY A 352 7.90 -15.52 4.32
N LEU A 353 9.11 -15.28 4.80
CA LEU A 353 10.33 -15.41 4.00
C LEU A 353 10.57 -16.84 3.52
N ARG A 354 10.21 -17.86 4.31
CA ARG A 354 10.24 -19.26 3.84
C ARG A 354 9.22 -19.54 2.74
N MET A 355 8.03 -18.94 2.86
CA MET A 355 6.92 -19.22 1.95
C MET A 355 7.04 -18.53 0.59
N ILE A 356 7.87 -17.50 0.47
CA ILE A 356 8.01 -16.73 -0.77
C ILE A 356 8.57 -17.55 -1.94
N GLY A 357 9.16 -18.72 -1.66
CA GLY A 357 9.60 -19.66 -2.68
C GLY A 357 10.89 -19.26 -3.41
N GLN A 358 11.78 -18.52 -2.73
CA GLN A 358 13.09 -18.11 -3.23
C GLN A 358 14.24 -18.94 -2.66
N GLY A 359 13.95 -20.09 -2.03
CA GLY A 359 14.95 -20.98 -1.43
C GLY A 359 15.47 -20.55 -0.07
N MET A 360 14.90 -19.48 0.52
CA MET A 360 15.33 -18.98 1.82
C MET A 360 14.66 -19.76 2.98
N HIS A 361 15.40 -19.91 4.07
CA HIS A 361 14.95 -20.68 5.26
C HIS A 361 14.22 -19.83 6.30
N GLY A 362 14.21 -18.54 6.14
CA GLY A 362 13.66 -17.51 7.02
C GLY A 362 14.49 -16.25 6.97
N PHE A 363 14.44 -15.43 8.01
CA PHE A 363 15.27 -14.22 8.12
C PHE A 363 16.77 -14.55 8.27
N VAL A 364 17.09 -15.60 9.02
CA VAL A 364 18.45 -16.12 9.26
C VAL A 364 18.60 -17.55 8.74
N GLY A 365 19.84 -18.07 8.68
CA GLY A 365 20.14 -19.41 8.20
C GLY A 365 20.25 -19.52 6.68
N ASN A 366 20.62 -18.43 6.02
CA ASN A 366 20.81 -18.34 4.56
C ASN A 366 22.30 -18.14 4.22
N ASP A 367 23.17 -18.98 4.75
CA ASP A 367 24.63 -18.77 4.76
C ASP A 367 25.27 -18.77 3.36
N GLU A 368 24.58 -19.28 2.35
CA GLU A 368 25.00 -19.21 0.95
C GLU A 368 24.83 -17.82 0.33
N LEU A 369 23.95 -16.99 0.91
CA LEU A 369 23.70 -15.61 0.46
C LEU A 369 24.63 -14.66 1.25
N ARG A 370 25.59 -14.04 0.56
CA ARG A 370 26.54 -13.09 1.15
C ARG A 370 26.61 -11.81 0.34
N PHE A 371 26.79 -10.70 1.05
CA PHE A 371 26.91 -9.36 0.50
C PHE A 371 28.31 -8.81 0.84
N ASP A 372 29.02 -8.30 -0.16
CA ASP A 372 30.37 -7.77 -0.02
C ASP A 372 30.38 -6.33 0.52
N ASP A 373 29.35 -5.55 0.20
CA ASP A 373 29.23 -4.13 0.58
C ASP A 373 27.86 -3.90 1.24
N LEU A 374 27.82 -4.12 2.55
CA LEU A 374 26.59 -4.00 3.34
C LEU A 374 26.04 -2.57 3.39
N ASP A 375 26.87 -1.55 3.45
CA ASP A 375 26.40 -0.16 3.48
C ASP A 375 25.67 0.19 2.18
N LYS A 376 26.16 -0.28 1.06
CA LYS A 376 25.51 -0.11 -0.24
C LYS A 376 24.21 -0.88 -0.32
N GLU A 377 24.17 -2.16 0.09
CA GLU A 377 22.96 -2.98 0.05
C GLU A 377 21.87 -2.48 1.00
N LEU A 378 22.24 -1.92 2.15
CA LEU A 378 21.30 -1.33 3.10
C LEU A 378 20.75 0.01 2.60
N SER A 379 21.60 0.87 2.01
CA SER A 379 21.20 2.20 1.54
C SER A 379 20.37 2.17 0.24
N ARG A 380 20.45 1.08 -0.54
CA ARG A 380 19.72 0.89 -1.79
C ARG A 380 18.73 -0.26 -1.65
N PRO A 381 17.43 0.01 -1.60
CA PRO A 381 16.42 -1.04 -1.45
C PRO A 381 16.43 -1.99 -2.64
N THR A 382 16.65 -3.27 -2.36
CA THR A 382 16.57 -4.36 -3.32
C THR A 382 15.62 -5.45 -2.83
N ASP A 383 15.27 -6.39 -3.70
CA ASP A 383 14.51 -7.60 -3.33
C ASP A 383 15.23 -8.50 -2.31
N LEU A 384 16.51 -8.25 -2.02
CA LEU A 384 17.31 -8.98 -1.04
C LEU A 384 17.66 -8.18 0.21
N ARG A 385 17.26 -6.90 0.31
CA ARG A 385 17.65 -6.03 1.43
C ARG A 385 17.33 -6.64 2.80
N ILE A 386 16.23 -7.36 2.94
CA ILE A 386 15.88 -8.03 4.20
C ILE A 386 16.95 -9.01 4.68
N PHE A 387 17.64 -9.69 3.77
CA PHE A 387 18.71 -10.63 4.10
C PHE A 387 20.06 -9.92 4.35
N SER A 388 20.30 -8.76 3.69
CA SER A 388 21.48 -7.95 4.02
C SER A 388 21.37 -7.32 5.41
N ILE A 389 20.14 -7.03 5.87
CA ILE A 389 19.91 -6.61 7.27
C ILE A 389 20.31 -7.74 8.24
N ALA A 390 19.94 -8.99 7.94
CA ALA A 390 20.33 -10.13 8.78
C ALA A 390 21.85 -10.26 8.88
N GLN A 391 22.57 -10.22 7.75
CA GLN A 391 24.03 -10.28 7.75
C GLN A 391 24.66 -9.10 8.48
N ALA A 392 24.18 -7.88 8.30
CA ALA A 392 24.67 -6.69 9.00
C ALA A 392 24.53 -6.83 10.52
N MET A 393 23.40 -7.36 11.01
CA MET A 393 23.20 -7.62 12.43
C MET A 393 24.13 -8.72 12.97
N GLU A 394 24.38 -9.78 12.19
CA GLU A 394 25.30 -10.86 12.51
C GLU A 394 26.77 -10.35 12.56
N GLU A 395 27.13 -9.40 11.71
CA GLU A 395 28.44 -8.76 11.68
C GLU A 395 28.58 -7.60 12.70
N GLY A 396 27.56 -7.35 13.53
CA GLY A 396 27.61 -6.42 14.65
C GLY A 396 27.24 -4.98 14.32
N TYR A 397 26.54 -4.72 13.21
CA TYR A 397 25.94 -3.40 12.98
C TYR A 397 24.88 -3.12 14.03
N THR A 398 24.88 -1.90 14.57
CA THR A 398 23.87 -1.47 15.53
C THR A 398 22.54 -1.17 14.82
N ILE A 399 21.43 -1.18 15.59
CA ILE A 399 20.10 -0.81 15.09
C ILE A 399 20.13 0.61 14.53
N GLU A 400 20.79 1.53 15.21
CA GLU A 400 20.92 2.93 14.81
C GLU A 400 21.61 3.05 13.44
N ARG A 401 22.75 2.34 13.23
CA ARG A 401 23.44 2.35 11.94
C ARG A 401 22.56 1.79 10.81
N ILE A 402 21.86 0.68 11.05
CA ILE A 402 20.98 0.09 10.06
C ILE A 402 19.80 1.03 9.78
N HIS A 403 19.23 1.64 10.81
CA HIS A 403 18.19 2.67 10.65
C HIS A 403 18.69 3.86 9.83
N ASP A 404 19.88 4.37 10.11
CA ASP A 404 20.44 5.51 9.36
C ASP A 404 20.60 5.20 7.87
N LEU A 405 20.98 3.99 7.51
CA LEU A 405 21.16 3.56 6.13
C LEU A 405 19.84 3.23 5.43
N THR A 406 18.90 2.61 6.13
CA THR A 406 17.66 2.07 5.54
C THR A 406 16.44 2.96 5.74
N LYS A 407 16.45 3.76 6.80
CA LYS A 407 15.29 4.48 7.37
C LYS A 407 14.12 3.57 7.79
N ILE A 408 14.36 2.26 7.93
CA ILE A 408 13.41 1.33 8.51
C ILE A 408 13.26 1.63 10.00
N ASP A 409 12.03 1.61 10.50
CA ASP A 409 11.73 1.94 11.89
C ASP A 409 12.52 1.06 12.89
N PRO A 410 13.10 1.64 13.94
CA PRO A 410 13.86 0.90 14.96
C PRO A 410 13.03 -0.20 15.65
N TRP A 411 11.72 -0.07 15.73
CA TRP A 411 10.85 -1.12 16.27
C TRP A 411 10.99 -2.43 15.47
N PHE A 412 10.90 -2.35 14.14
CA PHE A 412 11.08 -3.53 13.27
C PHE A 412 12.49 -4.09 13.37
N LEU A 413 13.49 -3.22 13.36
CA LEU A 413 14.90 -3.63 13.48
C LEU A 413 15.16 -4.33 14.81
N GLY A 414 14.57 -3.84 15.91
CA GLY A 414 14.64 -4.49 17.22
C GLY A 414 14.05 -5.89 17.21
N LYS A 415 12.91 -6.08 16.55
CA LYS A 415 12.27 -7.39 16.38
C LYS A 415 13.12 -8.35 15.54
N LEU A 416 13.72 -7.87 14.47
CA LEU A 416 14.66 -8.65 13.66
C LEU A 416 15.93 -9.04 14.45
N LYS A 417 16.42 -8.12 15.28
CA LYS A 417 17.57 -8.38 16.15
C LYS A 417 17.32 -9.52 17.13
N ASN A 418 16.07 -9.63 17.67
CA ASN A 418 15.70 -10.76 18.55
C ASN A 418 15.91 -12.11 17.85
N ILE A 419 15.63 -12.19 16.54
CA ILE A 419 15.83 -13.44 15.77
C ILE A 419 17.34 -13.74 15.65
N VAL A 420 18.15 -12.73 15.33
CA VAL A 420 19.62 -12.90 15.20
C VAL A 420 20.24 -13.32 16.54
N ASP A 421 19.85 -12.65 17.63
CA ASP A 421 20.35 -12.98 18.96
C ASP A 421 19.95 -14.40 19.39
N TYR A 422 18.73 -14.80 19.02
CA TYR A 422 18.28 -16.15 19.31
C TYR A 422 19.00 -17.22 18.47
N LYS A 423 19.34 -16.93 17.20
CA LYS A 423 20.21 -17.79 16.38
C LYS A 423 21.55 -18.00 17.08
N ALA A 424 22.18 -16.93 17.58
CA ALA A 424 23.43 -17.03 18.31
C ALA A 424 23.31 -17.89 19.58
N LYS A 425 22.18 -17.79 20.31
CA LYS A 425 21.90 -18.67 21.47
C LYS A 425 21.76 -20.13 21.07
N LEU A 426 21.07 -20.44 19.97
CA LEU A 426 20.92 -21.81 19.45
C LEU A 426 22.27 -22.38 18.99
N SER A 427 23.12 -21.58 18.35
CA SER A 427 24.45 -21.99 17.88
C SER A 427 25.44 -22.35 19.00
N ALA A 428 25.08 -22.10 20.26
CA ALA A 428 25.88 -22.57 21.41
C ALA A 428 25.72 -24.08 21.70
N TYR A 429 24.72 -24.73 21.11
CA TYR A 429 24.48 -26.16 21.25
C TYR A 429 25.08 -26.92 20.06
N ASN A 430 25.78 -28.02 20.33
CA ASN A 430 26.41 -28.82 19.27
C ASN A 430 25.48 -29.84 18.62
N LYS A 431 24.37 -30.19 19.27
CA LYS A 431 23.38 -31.15 18.78
C LYS A 431 22.00 -30.73 19.22
N VAL A 432 21.00 -31.08 18.40
CA VAL A 432 19.58 -30.77 18.69
C VAL A 432 19.13 -31.38 20.03
N GLU A 433 19.63 -32.59 20.38
CA GLU A 433 19.30 -33.28 21.63
C GLU A 433 19.80 -32.54 22.87
N ASP A 434 20.80 -31.67 22.75
CA ASP A 434 21.37 -30.92 23.86
C ASP A 434 20.57 -29.62 24.13
N ILE A 435 19.64 -29.25 23.26
CA ILE A 435 18.84 -28.01 23.39
C ILE A 435 17.76 -28.24 24.46
N PRO A 436 17.72 -27.46 25.56
CA PRO A 436 16.67 -27.54 26.57
C PRO A 436 15.27 -27.30 25.95
N ALA A 437 14.27 -27.98 26.51
CA ALA A 437 12.91 -27.95 25.97
C ALA A 437 12.27 -26.54 25.97
N ASP A 438 12.62 -25.70 26.94
CA ASP A 438 12.21 -24.29 27.02
C ASP A 438 12.86 -23.45 25.92
N VAL A 439 14.15 -23.64 25.67
CA VAL A 439 14.89 -22.98 24.58
C VAL A 439 14.31 -23.41 23.21
N MET A 440 14.06 -24.71 23.03
CA MET A 440 13.43 -25.23 21.82
C MET A 440 12.04 -24.62 21.59
N ARG A 441 11.24 -24.53 22.64
CA ARG A 441 9.89 -23.92 22.58
C ARG A 441 9.95 -22.45 22.18
N GLU A 442 10.86 -21.69 22.78
CA GLU A 442 11.04 -20.26 22.47
C GLU A 442 11.52 -20.06 21.02
N ALA A 443 12.44 -20.89 20.52
CA ALA A 443 12.82 -20.89 19.11
C ALA A 443 11.60 -21.06 18.19
N LYS A 444 10.70 -22.00 18.52
CA LYS A 444 9.47 -22.20 17.73
C LYS A 444 8.51 -21.03 17.82
N VAL A 445 8.38 -20.39 18.97
CA VAL A 445 7.58 -19.16 19.15
C VAL A 445 8.13 -18.01 18.31
N LEU A 446 9.46 -17.89 18.18
CA LEU A 446 10.13 -16.92 17.33
C LEU A 446 10.11 -17.31 15.83
N GLY A 447 9.48 -18.41 15.47
CA GLY A 447 9.26 -18.81 14.09
C GLY A 447 10.41 -19.59 13.43
N PHE A 448 11.41 -20.07 14.18
CA PHE A 448 12.46 -20.92 13.63
C PHE A 448 11.91 -22.22 13.07
N SER A 449 12.31 -22.57 11.86
CA SER A 449 12.02 -23.87 11.26
C SER A 449 12.90 -24.97 11.81
N ASP A 450 12.52 -26.23 11.59
CA ASP A 450 13.35 -27.36 11.95
C ASP A 450 14.70 -27.32 11.25
N PHE A 451 14.73 -26.88 9.99
CA PHE A 451 15.96 -26.68 9.21
C PHE A 451 16.90 -25.65 9.84
N GLN A 452 16.37 -24.52 10.34
CA GLN A 452 17.18 -23.48 10.98
C GLN A 452 17.74 -23.91 12.35
N ILE A 453 17.09 -24.87 13.01
CA ILE A 453 17.49 -25.39 14.33
C ILE A 453 18.51 -26.52 14.18
N ALA A 454 18.37 -27.36 13.14
CA ALA A 454 19.25 -28.50 12.85
C ALA A 454 20.63 -28.05 12.32
#